data_09819d16e3df53e24ef47b80da9cce32
#
_entry.id   09819d16e3df53e24ef47b80da9cce32
#
_cell.length_a   1.000
_cell.length_b   1.000
_cell.length_c   1.000
_cell.angle_alpha   90.00
_cell.angle_beta   90.00
_cell.angle_gamma   90.00
#
_symmetry.space_group_name_H-M   'P 1'
#
loop_
_entity.id
_entity.type
_entity.pdbx_description
1 polymer ?
#
loop_
_entity_poly.entity_id
_entity_poly.type
_entity_poly.pdbx_seq_one_letter_code
_entity_poly.pdbx_strand_id
1 'polypeptide(L)'
;MVQAFSSFEENWIEICNDIRDGTLSSRIKSPKMRKAVLDIISPSPDLASKLESACHELELEKWSGLIPKLWPNAKYVYSIMTGSMQPYLKKLRHYANGLPLVSADYGSTESWIGVNVDPSLPPEHVTFAVVPTFSYFEFIPLHRNENNFGSGADDFTEDKPIPLSQVKVGQEYEVVLTTFTGMHFSYQQLILW
;
A
#
# COMPACT_ATOMS: atom_id res chain seq x y z
N MET A 1 -6.46 1.52 -1.01
CA MET A 1 -7.12 0.37 -1.67
C MET A 1 -8.06 -0.36 -0.71
N VAL A 2 -7.61 -1.01 0.38
CA VAL A 2 -8.47 -1.78 1.31
C VAL A 2 -9.64 -0.95 1.85
N GLN A 3 -9.42 0.28 2.30
CA GLN A 3 -10.50 1.16 2.78
C GLN A 3 -11.54 1.45 1.69
N ALA A 4 -11.13 1.63 0.44
CA ALA A 4 -12.07 1.85 -0.66
C ALA A 4 -12.94 0.61 -0.90
N PHE A 5 -12.36 -0.59 -0.83
CA PHE A 5 -13.12 -1.83 -0.94
C PHE A 5 -14.07 -2.05 0.25
N SER A 6 -13.64 -1.74 1.48
CA SER A 6 -14.54 -1.80 2.63
C SER A 6 -15.72 -0.81 2.50
N SER A 7 -15.45 0.40 2.02
CA SER A 7 -16.53 1.36 1.74
C SER A 7 -17.45 0.89 0.61
N PHE A 8 -16.91 0.16 -0.38
CA PHE A 8 -17.73 -0.45 -1.42
C PHE A 8 -18.62 -1.56 -0.85
N GLU A 9 -18.08 -2.47 -0.03
CA GLU A 9 -18.86 -3.49 0.68
C GLU A 9 -20.06 -2.90 1.44
N GLU A 10 -19.86 -1.78 2.11
CA GLU A 10 -20.88 -1.13 2.93
C GLU A 10 -21.94 -0.39 2.12
N ASN A 11 -21.62 0.03 0.90
CA ASN A 11 -22.44 0.98 0.15
C ASN A 11 -22.79 0.51 -1.27
N TRP A 12 -22.52 -0.73 -1.62
CA TRP A 12 -22.66 -1.23 -2.99
C TRP A 12 -24.07 -1.06 -3.57
N ILE A 13 -25.13 -1.23 -2.75
CA ILE A 13 -26.52 -1.05 -3.18
C ILE A 13 -26.75 0.39 -3.66
N GLU A 14 -26.28 1.38 -2.85
CA GLU A 14 -26.40 2.78 -3.21
C GLU A 14 -25.59 3.11 -4.46
N ILE A 15 -24.36 2.55 -4.57
CA ILE A 15 -23.52 2.69 -5.76
C ILE A 15 -24.20 2.11 -7.01
N CYS A 16 -24.83 0.96 -6.91
CA CYS A 16 -25.58 0.36 -8.02
C CYS A 16 -26.76 1.26 -8.45
N ASN A 17 -27.48 1.84 -7.49
CA ASN A 17 -28.57 2.77 -7.79
C ASN A 17 -28.03 4.06 -8.44
N ASP A 18 -26.96 4.64 -7.91
CA ASP A 18 -26.31 5.81 -8.49
C ASP A 18 -25.84 5.56 -9.94
N ILE A 19 -25.29 4.40 -10.23
CA ILE A 19 -24.90 4.00 -11.59
C ILE A 19 -26.12 3.81 -12.48
N ARG A 20 -27.19 3.19 -11.97
CA ARG A 20 -28.43 2.95 -12.73
C ARG A 20 -29.06 4.24 -13.19
N ASP A 21 -29.13 5.22 -12.29
CA ASP A 21 -29.89 6.46 -12.49
C ASP A 21 -28.99 7.62 -12.95
N GLY A 22 -27.67 7.46 -12.97
CA GLY A 22 -26.73 8.54 -13.26
C GLY A 22 -26.74 9.63 -12.19
N THR A 23 -26.96 9.24 -10.94
CA THR A 23 -27.05 10.14 -9.79
C THR A 23 -25.83 10.02 -8.87
N LEU A 24 -25.82 10.77 -7.79
CA LEU A 24 -24.80 10.68 -6.76
C LEU A 24 -25.42 10.82 -5.38
N SER A 25 -25.09 9.92 -4.49
CA SER A 25 -25.52 9.87 -3.11
C SER A 25 -25.60 11.25 -2.46
N SER A 26 -26.70 11.50 -1.74
CA SER A 26 -26.89 12.72 -0.96
C SER A 26 -25.91 12.87 0.20
N ARG A 27 -25.19 11.82 0.56
CA ARG A 27 -24.12 11.84 1.58
C ARG A 27 -22.90 12.67 1.13
N ILE A 28 -22.67 12.76 -0.16
CA ILE A 28 -21.60 13.60 -0.71
C ILE A 28 -22.06 15.07 -0.69
N LYS A 29 -21.60 15.83 0.31
CA LYS A 29 -22.05 17.22 0.54
C LYS A 29 -21.26 18.27 -0.24
N SER A 30 -20.04 17.98 -0.66
CA SER A 30 -19.18 18.94 -1.38
C SER A 30 -19.77 19.30 -2.77
N PRO A 31 -20.17 20.55 -3.04
CA PRO A 31 -20.72 20.93 -4.35
C PRO A 31 -19.73 20.73 -5.50
N LYS A 32 -18.43 20.99 -5.25
CA LYS A 32 -17.37 20.80 -6.25
C LYS A 32 -17.20 19.31 -6.60
N MET A 33 -17.20 18.43 -5.60
CA MET A 33 -17.10 16.99 -5.81
C MET A 33 -18.35 16.47 -6.53
N ARG A 34 -19.55 16.86 -6.09
CA ARG A 34 -20.80 16.48 -6.75
C ARG A 34 -20.78 16.85 -8.23
N LYS A 35 -20.44 18.09 -8.54
CA LYS A 35 -20.36 18.55 -9.93
C LYS A 35 -19.38 17.72 -10.74
N ALA A 36 -18.14 17.55 -10.25
CA ALA A 36 -17.09 16.81 -10.96
C ALA A 36 -17.49 15.34 -11.24
N VAL A 37 -18.21 14.69 -10.32
CA VAL A 37 -18.65 13.31 -10.50
C VAL A 37 -19.85 13.25 -11.44
N LEU A 38 -20.85 14.14 -11.29
CA LEU A 38 -22.04 14.16 -12.15
C LEU A 38 -21.74 14.56 -13.60
N ASP A 39 -20.65 15.29 -13.84
CA ASP A 39 -20.17 15.61 -15.19
C ASP A 39 -19.61 14.37 -15.93
N ILE A 40 -19.28 13.28 -15.18
CA ILE A 40 -18.67 12.04 -15.72
C ILE A 40 -19.68 10.88 -15.74
N ILE A 41 -20.55 10.79 -14.73
CA ILE A 41 -21.51 9.68 -14.60
C ILE A 41 -22.67 9.87 -15.59
N SER A 42 -22.96 8.82 -16.36
CA SER A 42 -24.17 8.70 -17.16
C SER A 42 -24.99 7.50 -16.68
N PRO A 43 -26.33 7.54 -16.77
CA PRO A 43 -27.17 6.39 -16.43
C PRO A 43 -26.74 5.13 -17.19
N SER A 44 -26.57 4.04 -16.45
CA SER A 44 -26.18 2.75 -17.04
C SER A 44 -26.88 1.58 -16.32
N PRO A 45 -28.17 1.31 -16.65
CA PRO A 45 -28.95 0.23 -16.02
C PRO A 45 -28.31 -1.16 -16.22
N ASP A 46 -27.73 -1.40 -17.39
CA ASP A 46 -27.09 -2.69 -17.70
C ASP A 46 -25.84 -2.94 -16.85
N LEU A 47 -25.02 -1.90 -16.64
CA LEU A 47 -23.85 -1.99 -15.79
C LEU A 47 -24.26 -2.18 -14.32
N ALA A 48 -25.27 -1.43 -13.87
CA ALA A 48 -25.82 -1.54 -12.53
C ALA A 48 -26.32 -2.96 -12.24
N SER A 49 -27.09 -3.55 -13.16
CA SER A 49 -27.62 -4.91 -13.01
C SER A 49 -26.52 -5.99 -12.97
N LYS A 50 -25.48 -5.84 -13.78
CA LYS A 50 -24.31 -6.75 -13.76
C LYS A 50 -23.54 -6.62 -12.45
N LEU A 51 -23.33 -5.40 -11.98
CA LEU A 51 -22.64 -5.13 -10.72
C LEU A 51 -23.45 -5.67 -9.53
N GLU A 52 -24.76 -5.44 -9.52
CA GLU A 52 -25.67 -5.93 -8.49
C GLU A 52 -25.64 -7.47 -8.38
N SER A 53 -25.71 -8.17 -9.52
CA SER A 53 -25.57 -9.63 -9.54
C SER A 53 -24.22 -10.08 -8.99
N ALA A 54 -23.13 -9.42 -9.37
CA ALA A 54 -21.81 -9.73 -8.88
C ALA A 54 -21.67 -9.48 -7.36
N CYS A 55 -22.27 -8.39 -6.85
CA CYS A 55 -22.25 -8.07 -5.43
C CYS A 55 -23.06 -9.06 -4.59
N HIS A 56 -24.22 -9.52 -5.05
CA HIS A 56 -24.97 -10.58 -4.35
C HIS A 56 -24.16 -11.87 -4.22
N GLU A 57 -23.44 -12.28 -5.26
CA GLU A 57 -22.56 -13.44 -5.17
C GLU A 57 -21.41 -13.19 -4.18
N LEU A 58 -20.79 -11.99 -4.23
CA LEU A 58 -19.71 -11.61 -3.31
C LEU A 58 -20.15 -11.56 -1.85
N GLU A 59 -21.38 -11.13 -1.55
CA GLU A 59 -21.94 -11.19 -0.20
C GLU A 59 -22.00 -12.63 0.35
N LEU A 60 -22.43 -13.59 -0.47
CA LEU A 60 -22.44 -15.02 -0.09
C LEU A 60 -21.03 -15.53 0.22
N GLU A 61 -20.02 -15.05 -0.49
CA GLU A 61 -18.61 -15.38 -0.32
C GLU A 61 -17.90 -14.46 0.70
N LYS A 62 -18.66 -13.67 1.46
CA LYS A 62 -18.14 -12.69 2.43
C LYS A 62 -17.08 -11.75 1.82
N TRP A 63 -17.33 -11.33 0.58
CA TRP A 63 -16.47 -10.45 -0.22
C TRP A 63 -15.11 -11.04 -0.60
N SER A 64 -14.90 -12.33 -0.46
CA SER A 64 -13.72 -13.01 -0.98
C SER A 64 -13.70 -12.95 -2.50
N GLY A 65 -12.56 -12.55 -3.09
CA GLY A 65 -12.45 -12.45 -4.54
C GLY A 65 -13.10 -11.23 -5.17
N LEU A 66 -13.35 -10.19 -4.40
CA LEU A 66 -13.90 -8.93 -4.92
C LEU A 66 -13.10 -8.40 -6.12
N ILE A 67 -11.76 -8.46 -6.05
CA ILE A 67 -10.91 -7.92 -7.12
C ILE A 67 -11.09 -8.70 -8.43
N PRO A 68 -10.89 -10.02 -8.51
CA PRO A 68 -11.08 -10.74 -9.76
C PRO A 68 -12.54 -10.75 -10.23
N LYS A 69 -13.52 -10.58 -9.34
CA LYS A 69 -14.94 -10.50 -9.71
C LYS A 69 -15.25 -9.20 -10.43
N LEU A 70 -14.76 -8.07 -9.94
CA LEU A 70 -14.96 -6.75 -10.55
C LEU A 70 -14.00 -6.47 -11.72
N TRP A 71 -12.81 -7.05 -11.67
CA TRP A 71 -11.78 -6.90 -12.71
C TRP A 71 -11.30 -8.28 -13.20
N PRO A 72 -12.07 -8.98 -14.04
CA PRO A 72 -11.76 -10.37 -14.44
C PRO A 72 -10.47 -10.51 -15.24
N ASN A 73 -9.95 -9.41 -15.76
CA ASN A 73 -8.68 -9.37 -16.49
C ASN A 73 -7.48 -8.99 -15.59
N ALA A 74 -7.69 -8.75 -14.29
CA ALA A 74 -6.60 -8.49 -13.37
C ALA A 74 -5.64 -9.69 -13.31
N LYS A 75 -4.34 -9.42 -13.40
CA LYS A 75 -3.29 -10.46 -13.35
C LYS A 75 -2.57 -10.48 -12.01
N TYR A 76 -2.50 -9.36 -11.34
CA TYR A 76 -1.88 -9.19 -10.02
C TYR A 76 -2.39 -7.91 -9.37
N VAL A 77 -2.14 -7.76 -8.10
CA VAL A 77 -2.36 -6.53 -7.36
C VAL A 77 -1.00 -5.93 -6.99
N TYR A 78 -0.71 -4.74 -7.49
CA TYR A 78 0.53 -4.01 -7.21
C TYR A 78 0.24 -2.88 -6.22
N SER A 79 0.90 -2.90 -5.06
CA SER A 79 0.71 -1.88 -4.02
C SER A 79 1.85 -1.90 -3.01
N ILE A 80 1.98 -0.85 -2.21
CA ILE A 80 2.84 -0.87 -1.02
C ILE A 80 2.20 -1.80 0.01
N MET A 81 2.92 -2.83 0.42
CA MET A 81 2.41 -3.91 1.30
C MET A 81 3.28 -4.18 2.51
N THR A 82 4.37 -3.44 2.67
CA THR A 82 5.35 -3.57 3.76
C THR A 82 5.25 -2.44 4.77
N GLY A 83 5.98 -2.54 5.86
CA GLY A 83 6.02 -1.53 6.91
C GLY A 83 4.63 -1.25 7.48
N SER A 84 4.22 0.01 7.55
CA SER A 84 2.93 0.46 8.08
C SER A 84 1.71 -0.07 7.32
N MET A 85 1.89 -0.61 6.10
CA MET A 85 0.82 -1.18 5.29
C MET A 85 0.63 -2.69 5.51
N GLN A 86 1.56 -3.36 6.17
CA GLN A 86 1.50 -4.80 6.45
C GLN A 86 0.21 -5.26 7.16
N PRO A 87 -0.37 -4.53 8.13
CA PRO A 87 -1.62 -4.92 8.77
C PRO A 87 -2.81 -5.09 7.81
N TYR A 88 -2.78 -4.39 6.67
CA TYR A 88 -3.84 -4.46 5.65
C TYR A 88 -3.70 -5.65 4.70
N LEU A 89 -2.56 -6.34 4.71
CA LEU A 89 -2.24 -7.41 3.76
C LEU A 89 -3.22 -8.58 3.85
N LYS A 90 -3.63 -8.97 5.06
CA LYS A 90 -4.60 -10.04 5.26
C LYS A 90 -5.95 -9.75 4.58
N LYS A 91 -6.45 -8.52 4.74
CA LYS A 91 -7.72 -8.11 4.13
C LYS A 91 -7.57 -7.97 2.60
N LEU A 92 -6.45 -7.46 2.13
CA LEU A 92 -6.15 -7.36 0.70
C LEU A 92 -6.08 -8.76 0.04
N ARG A 93 -5.45 -9.73 0.71
CA ARG A 93 -5.38 -11.13 0.25
C ARG A 93 -6.76 -11.77 0.16
N HIS A 94 -7.65 -11.46 1.09
CA HIS A 94 -9.04 -11.89 1.05
C HIS A 94 -9.77 -11.35 -0.19
N TYR A 95 -9.61 -10.07 -0.50
CA TYR A 95 -10.19 -9.47 -1.69
C TYR A 95 -9.56 -9.98 -3.00
N ALA A 96 -8.28 -10.31 -2.97
CA ALA A 96 -7.55 -10.80 -4.14
C ALA A 96 -7.86 -12.26 -4.47
N ASN A 97 -8.17 -13.10 -3.47
CA ASN A 97 -8.52 -14.53 -3.59
C ASN A 97 -7.71 -15.28 -4.66
N GLY A 98 -6.39 -15.37 -4.44
CA GLY A 98 -5.48 -16.10 -5.33
C GLY A 98 -4.80 -15.26 -6.42
N LEU A 99 -5.22 -14.01 -6.66
CA LEU A 99 -4.41 -13.10 -7.47
C LEU A 99 -3.07 -12.84 -6.77
N PRO A 100 -1.94 -12.87 -7.50
CA PRO A 100 -0.65 -12.50 -6.95
C PRO A 100 -0.66 -11.10 -6.35
N LEU A 101 -0.13 -10.98 -5.14
CA LEU A 101 0.11 -9.70 -4.48
C LEU A 101 1.57 -9.34 -4.67
N VAL A 102 1.84 -8.30 -5.44
CA VAL A 102 3.19 -7.83 -5.74
C VAL A 102 3.46 -6.58 -4.92
N SER A 103 4.42 -6.66 -3.99
CA SER A 103 4.85 -5.49 -3.26
C SER A 103 5.48 -4.48 -4.21
N ALA A 104 5.02 -3.25 -4.11
CA ALA A 104 5.60 -2.13 -4.85
C ALA A 104 7.00 -1.80 -4.35
N ASP A 105 7.60 -0.78 -4.94
CA ASP A 105 8.90 -0.27 -4.54
C ASP A 105 8.92 0.21 -3.08
N TYR A 106 10.11 0.30 -2.51
CA TYR A 106 10.33 0.94 -1.22
C TYR A 106 10.66 2.41 -1.45
N GLY A 107 9.82 3.28 -0.93
CA GLY A 107 9.99 4.72 -1.13
C GLY A 107 9.38 5.56 -0.04
N SER A 108 9.78 6.81 -0.04
CA SER A 108 9.21 7.89 0.77
C SER A 108 8.64 8.97 -0.15
N THR A 109 8.08 10.02 0.42
CA THR A 109 7.61 11.19 -0.34
C THR A 109 8.77 11.95 -1.02
N GLU A 110 9.99 11.80 -0.48
CA GLU A 110 11.17 12.55 -0.88
C GLU A 110 12.00 11.82 -1.94
N SER A 111 11.99 10.47 -1.93
CA SER A 111 12.79 9.67 -2.86
C SER A 111 12.32 8.22 -2.95
N TRP A 112 12.64 7.58 -4.07
CA TRP A 112 12.68 6.13 -4.14
C TRP A 112 13.95 5.62 -3.46
N ILE A 113 13.77 4.66 -2.54
CA ILE A 113 14.86 4.08 -1.73
C ILE A 113 15.31 2.76 -2.35
N GLY A 114 14.35 1.91 -2.72
CA GLY A 114 14.68 0.61 -3.26
C GLY A 114 13.61 0.05 -4.20
N VAL A 115 14.01 -0.90 -5.05
CA VAL A 115 13.14 -1.61 -5.97
C VAL A 115 13.00 -3.07 -5.54
N ASN A 116 11.80 -3.62 -5.69
CA ASN A 116 11.56 -5.04 -5.48
C ASN A 116 12.31 -5.85 -6.54
N VAL A 117 13.25 -6.69 -6.10
CA VAL A 117 14.12 -7.48 -7.00
C VAL A 117 13.54 -8.83 -7.38
N ASP A 118 12.52 -9.29 -6.65
CA ASP A 118 11.82 -10.55 -6.97
C ASP A 118 10.31 -10.39 -6.74
N PRO A 119 9.56 -9.94 -7.74
CA PRO A 119 8.11 -9.75 -7.64
C PRO A 119 7.32 -11.06 -7.53
N SER A 120 7.97 -12.22 -7.65
CA SER A 120 7.34 -13.53 -7.45
C SER A 120 7.21 -13.92 -5.97
N LEU A 121 7.99 -13.28 -5.10
CA LEU A 121 7.91 -13.51 -3.67
C LEU A 121 6.64 -12.89 -3.05
N PRO A 122 6.05 -13.54 -2.05
CA PRO A 122 4.96 -12.94 -1.31
C PRO A 122 5.45 -11.67 -0.57
N PRO A 123 4.57 -10.68 -0.36
CA PRO A 123 4.95 -9.39 0.22
C PRO A 123 5.68 -9.47 1.58
N GLU A 124 5.46 -10.55 2.33
CA GLU A 124 6.13 -10.79 3.63
C GLU A 124 7.62 -11.15 3.49
N HIS A 125 8.04 -11.55 2.29
CA HIS A 125 9.42 -11.98 2.00
C HIS A 125 10.08 -11.11 0.93
N VAL A 126 9.47 -9.96 0.62
CA VAL A 126 10.04 -9.05 -0.37
C VAL A 126 11.38 -8.49 0.09
N THR A 127 12.33 -8.43 -0.84
CA THR A 127 13.59 -7.74 -0.66
C THR A 127 13.73 -6.61 -1.67
N PHE A 128 14.37 -5.53 -1.25
CA PHE A 128 14.54 -4.34 -2.08
C PHE A 128 16.03 -4.08 -2.32
N ALA A 129 16.41 -3.86 -3.56
CA ALA A 129 17.73 -3.32 -3.88
C ALA A 129 17.69 -1.80 -3.79
N VAL A 130 18.62 -1.21 -3.04
CA VAL A 130 18.77 0.25 -2.94
C VAL A 130 19.08 0.84 -4.32
N VAL A 131 18.44 1.97 -4.66
CA VAL A 131 18.63 2.67 -5.95
C VAL A 131 19.44 3.95 -5.73
N PRO A 132 20.79 3.89 -5.78
CA PRO A 132 21.66 4.99 -5.39
C PRO A 132 21.65 6.19 -6.36
N THR A 133 20.91 6.07 -7.47
CA THR A 133 20.80 7.14 -8.48
C THR A 133 19.72 8.17 -8.16
N PHE A 134 18.82 7.89 -7.22
CA PHE A 134 17.75 8.82 -6.85
C PHE A 134 18.14 9.78 -5.74
N SER A 135 18.98 9.31 -4.80
CA SER A 135 19.44 10.11 -3.65
C SER A 135 20.80 9.61 -3.19
N TYR A 136 21.49 10.41 -2.40
CA TYR A 136 22.64 9.95 -1.65
C TYR A 136 22.15 9.30 -0.36
N PHE A 137 22.58 8.06 -0.11
CA PHE A 137 22.15 7.25 1.03
C PHE A 137 23.29 7.06 2.02
N GLU A 138 22.97 7.27 3.28
CA GLU A 138 23.80 6.94 4.44
C GLU A 138 23.00 6.06 5.39
N PHE A 139 23.68 5.29 6.22
CA PHE A 139 23.08 4.26 7.07
C PHE A 139 23.60 4.42 8.49
N ILE A 140 22.72 4.63 9.46
CA ILE A 140 23.05 4.69 10.88
C ILE A 140 22.83 3.31 11.45
N PRO A 141 23.90 2.58 11.93
CA PRO A 141 23.74 1.28 12.54
C PRO A 141 22.85 1.35 13.79
N LEU A 142 21.88 0.45 13.87
CA LEU A 142 21.02 0.32 15.06
C LEU A 142 21.53 -0.85 15.91
N HIS A 143 21.84 -0.57 17.17
CA HIS A 143 22.23 -1.57 18.15
C HIS A 143 21.08 -1.79 19.13
N ARG A 144 20.54 -3.01 19.16
CA ARG A 144 19.57 -3.37 20.21
C ARG A 144 20.31 -3.62 21.52
N ASN A 145 20.03 -2.83 22.53
CA ASN A 145 20.49 -3.10 23.90
C ASN A 145 19.68 -4.28 24.47
N GLU A 146 20.26 -5.47 24.49
CA GLU A 146 19.65 -6.70 25.05
C GLU A 146 19.34 -6.59 26.56
N ASN A 147 19.79 -5.55 27.25
CA ASN A 147 19.73 -5.42 28.71
C ASN A 147 18.50 -4.64 29.23
N ASN A 148 17.62 -4.11 28.40
CA ASN A 148 16.46 -3.33 28.84
C ASN A 148 15.12 -4.06 28.59
N PHE A 149 14.89 -5.16 29.30
CA PHE A 149 13.55 -5.68 29.50
C PHE A 149 12.80 -4.76 30.48
N GLY A 150 12.06 -3.76 29.97
CA GLY A 150 11.11 -3.08 30.83
C GLY A 150 10.87 -1.57 30.68
N SER A 151 11.63 -0.83 29.93
CA SER A 151 11.33 0.57 29.63
C SER A 151 10.90 0.71 28.16
N GLY A 152 9.68 1.15 27.93
CA GLY A 152 9.08 1.27 26.61
C GLY A 152 9.60 2.44 25.74
N ALA A 153 10.87 2.76 25.88
CA ALA A 153 11.65 3.60 24.99
C ALA A 153 12.80 2.74 24.48
N ASP A 154 12.82 2.46 23.18
CA ASP A 154 13.96 1.85 22.52
C ASP A 154 15.14 2.83 22.64
N ASP A 155 16.05 2.54 23.59
CA ASP A 155 17.28 3.31 23.81
C ASP A 155 18.31 2.85 22.75
N PHE A 156 18.20 3.41 21.53
CA PHE A 156 19.17 3.18 20.47
C PHE A 156 20.35 4.15 20.67
N THR A 157 21.55 3.62 20.75
CA THR A 157 22.74 4.46 20.62
C THR A 157 22.92 4.78 19.12
N GLU A 158 22.78 6.04 18.76
CA GLU A 158 23.02 6.51 17.39
C GLU A 158 24.53 6.54 17.11
N ASP A 159 24.96 5.66 16.23
CA ASP A 159 26.31 5.72 15.66
C ASP A 159 26.39 6.75 14.54
N LYS A 160 27.59 7.04 14.07
CA LYS A 160 27.78 7.91 12.92
C LYS A 160 27.27 7.24 11.64
N PRO A 161 26.61 7.99 10.76
CA PRO A 161 26.21 7.48 9.46
C PRO A 161 27.40 6.90 8.67
N ILE A 162 27.18 5.77 8.02
CA ILE A 162 28.16 5.11 7.14
C ILE A 162 27.63 5.04 5.70
N PRO A 163 28.50 5.05 4.70
CA PRO A 163 28.09 4.93 3.30
C PRO A 163 27.63 3.50 2.98
N LEU A 164 26.85 3.34 1.90
CA LEU A 164 26.33 2.05 1.41
C LEU A 164 27.43 0.96 1.27
N SER A 165 28.65 1.36 0.92
CA SER A 165 29.79 0.44 0.76
C SER A 165 30.32 -0.19 2.07
N GLN A 166 29.89 0.33 3.21
CA GLN A 166 30.32 -0.13 4.54
C GLN A 166 29.21 -0.87 5.33
N VAL A 167 28.03 -1.00 4.75
CA VAL A 167 26.94 -1.74 5.38
C VAL A 167 27.24 -3.24 5.46
N LYS A 168 26.71 -3.90 6.46
CA LYS A 168 26.92 -5.32 6.73
C LYS A 168 25.61 -6.09 6.63
N VAL A 169 25.63 -7.25 6.01
CA VAL A 169 24.48 -8.16 5.92
C VAL A 169 24.06 -8.58 7.34
N GLY A 170 22.75 -8.58 7.58
CA GLY A 170 22.14 -8.95 8.86
C GLY A 170 22.12 -7.84 9.91
N GLN A 171 22.71 -6.68 9.63
CA GLN A 171 22.66 -5.52 10.53
C GLN A 171 21.43 -4.65 10.21
N GLU A 172 20.79 -4.13 11.24
CA GLU A 172 19.71 -3.15 11.13
C GLU A 172 20.30 -1.72 11.03
N TYR A 173 19.66 -0.89 10.21
CA TYR A 173 20.09 0.48 9.99
C TYR A 173 18.88 1.41 9.93
N GLU A 174 19.07 2.64 10.36
CA GLU A 174 18.26 3.77 9.98
C GLU A 174 18.81 4.35 8.67
N VAL A 175 17.94 4.57 7.69
CA VAL A 175 18.33 5.13 6.40
C VAL A 175 18.23 6.63 6.44
N VAL A 176 19.33 7.30 6.13
CA VAL A 176 19.40 8.74 5.92
C VAL A 176 19.54 8.98 4.42
N LEU A 177 18.69 9.80 3.84
CA LEU A 177 18.80 10.18 2.44
C LEU A 177 18.99 11.68 2.29
N THR A 178 19.85 12.06 1.33
CA THR A 178 20.02 13.44 0.90
C THR A 178 19.53 13.55 -0.53
N THR A 179 18.51 14.36 -0.75
CA THR A 179 17.96 14.61 -2.08
C THR A 179 18.90 15.52 -2.90
N PHE A 180 18.70 15.56 -4.21
CA PHE A 180 19.47 16.46 -5.09
C PHE A 180 19.29 17.96 -4.75
N THR A 181 18.24 18.32 -3.99
CA THR A 181 18.04 19.68 -3.48
C THR A 181 18.84 19.97 -2.21
N GLY A 182 19.59 18.99 -1.69
CA GLY A 182 20.40 19.10 -0.48
C GLY A 182 19.63 18.98 0.83
N MET A 183 18.35 18.55 0.79
CA MET A 183 17.59 18.27 2.01
C MET A 183 17.92 16.88 2.53
N HIS A 184 18.16 16.78 3.84
CA HIS A 184 18.39 15.54 4.56
C HIS A 184 17.11 15.03 5.21
N PHE A 185 16.84 13.75 5.07
CA PHE A 185 15.72 13.06 5.71
C PHE A 185 16.19 11.77 6.34
N SER A 186 15.67 11.45 7.52
CA SER A 186 15.95 10.22 8.25
C SER A 186 14.69 9.35 8.25
N TYR A 187 14.85 8.06 8.03
CA TYR A 187 13.75 7.08 7.97
C TYR A 187 14.08 5.88 8.81
N GLN A 188 13.09 5.43 9.61
CA GLN A 188 13.28 4.29 10.49
C GLN A 188 13.37 2.96 9.75
N GLN A 189 14.35 2.18 10.18
CA GLN A 189 14.50 0.73 10.08
C GLN A 189 14.52 0.10 8.68
N LEU A 190 15.71 -0.12 8.18
CA LEU A 190 16.03 -1.02 7.09
C LEU A 190 16.88 -2.18 7.62
N ILE A 191 16.48 -3.43 7.34
CA ILE A 191 17.32 -4.60 7.56
C ILE A 191 17.96 -4.97 6.23
N LEU A 192 19.28 -5.05 6.18
CA LEU A 192 20.02 -5.49 4.99
C LEU A 192 20.29 -6.98 5.07
N TRP A 193 19.80 -7.70 4.05
CA TRP A 193 19.96 -9.14 3.90
C TRP A 193 21.02 -9.48 2.86
#